data_ab96f2c9cff66666eecd51c1837ed9e5
#
_entry.id   ab96f2c9cff66666eecd51c1837ed9e5
#
_cell.length_a   1.000
_cell.length_b   1.000
_cell.length_c   1.000
_cell.angle_alpha   90.00
_cell.angle_beta   90.00
_cell.angle_gamma   90.00
#
_symmetry.space_group_name_H-M   'P 1'
#
loop_
_entity.id
_entity.type
_entity.pdbx_description
1 polymer ?
#
loop_
_entity_poly.entity_id
_entity_poly.type
_entity_poly.pdbx_seq_one_letter_code
_entity_poly.pdbx_strand_id
1 'polypeptide(L)'
;SGSLERDTDVASLGRLTDFIHVAEGWEEAVAHALDQYASAIVVPEAGNMLHALERAREDKLGKAVVLTASIAGDPATEPGTESEESSAENTAAAPRSGNALAALVTANPDAENPAQAEAVVRTVRLLLADVAAAGTADEAQQIVAFGEAMRAVTKNGETFTHGVAAVGGSSISQSDLSLAARRDKALAQVKQLTAQDGGMAEQVAEAKTKRDETARLVDQESAKRTEARLKA
;
A
#
# COMPACT_ATOMS: atom_id res chain seq x y z
N SER A 1 -8.04 -12.31 14.78
CA SER A 1 -7.04 -11.23 14.54
C SER A 1 -7.40 -9.94 15.31
N GLY A 2 -8.66 -9.50 15.32
CA GLY A 2 -9.05 -8.21 15.90
C GLY A 2 -8.90 -8.03 17.41
N SER A 3 -8.64 -9.07 18.20
CA SER A 3 -8.40 -8.95 19.65
C SER A 3 -6.95 -8.60 19.97
N LEU A 4 -5.97 -9.18 19.27
CA LEU A 4 -4.55 -8.84 19.46
C LEU A 4 -4.21 -7.42 18.97
N GLU A 5 -4.92 -6.94 17.96
CA GLU A 5 -4.74 -5.59 17.40
C GLU A 5 -5.13 -4.49 18.41
N ARG A 6 -6.05 -4.79 19.31
CA ARG A 6 -6.55 -3.88 20.36
C ARG A 6 -5.93 -4.10 21.74
N ASP A 7 -5.08 -5.11 21.86
CA ASP A 7 -4.41 -5.43 23.12
C ASP A 7 -3.19 -4.50 23.29
N THR A 8 -3.28 -3.59 24.25
CA THR A 8 -2.20 -2.64 24.60
C THR A 8 -0.93 -3.33 25.11
N ASP A 9 -1.03 -4.55 25.61
CA ASP A 9 0.12 -5.32 26.13
C ASP A 9 0.99 -5.88 25.00
N VAL A 10 0.44 -6.07 23.79
CA VAL A 10 1.16 -6.65 22.63
C VAL A 10 2.00 -5.61 21.90
N ALA A 11 1.85 -4.31 22.18
CA ALA A 11 2.50 -3.21 21.47
C ALA A 11 2.29 -3.30 19.93
N SER A 12 1.08 -3.67 19.50
CA SER A 12 0.73 -3.77 18.08
C SER A 12 0.83 -2.40 17.42
N LEU A 13 1.51 -2.35 16.26
CA LEU A 13 1.59 -1.16 15.41
C LEU A 13 0.44 -1.07 14.40
N GLY A 14 -0.30 -2.17 14.20
CA GLY A 14 -1.38 -2.26 13.21
C GLY A 14 -1.26 -3.50 12.33
N ARG A 15 -1.99 -3.52 11.23
CA ARG A 15 -1.97 -4.60 10.25
C ARG A 15 -0.93 -4.37 9.17
N LEU A 16 -0.46 -5.43 8.55
CA LEU A 16 0.46 -5.36 7.42
C LEU A 16 -0.05 -4.43 6.31
N THR A 17 -1.36 -4.44 6.05
CA THR A 17 -2.02 -3.61 5.03
C THR A 17 -1.92 -2.10 5.28
N ASP A 18 -1.62 -1.69 6.49
CA ASP A 18 -1.49 -0.27 6.84
C ASP A 18 -0.08 0.27 6.50
N PHE A 19 0.91 -0.63 6.33
CA PHE A 19 2.30 -0.31 6.10
C PHE A 19 2.76 -0.47 4.66
N ILE A 20 2.07 -1.30 3.86
CA ILE A 20 2.48 -1.62 2.49
C ILE A 20 1.50 -1.09 1.46
N HIS A 21 2.05 -0.69 0.33
CA HIS A 21 1.32 -0.37 -0.89
C HIS A 21 1.77 -1.33 -2.00
N VAL A 22 0.82 -1.90 -2.73
CA VAL A 22 1.07 -2.83 -3.82
C VAL A 22 0.74 -2.16 -5.15
N ALA A 23 1.55 -2.39 -6.17
CA ALA A 23 1.30 -1.88 -7.51
C ALA A 23 -0.08 -2.31 -8.03
N GLU A 24 -0.79 -1.38 -8.69
CA GLU A 24 -2.19 -1.58 -9.15
C GLU A 24 -2.33 -2.84 -10.01
N GLY A 25 -3.29 -3.68 -9.65
CA GLY A 25 -3.60 -4.95 -10.30
C GLY A 25 -2.71 -6.12 -9.89
N TRP A 26 -1.82 -5.96 -8.90
CA TRP A 26 -0.99 -7.02 -8.34
C TRP A 26 -1.36 -7.38 -6.90
N GLU A 27 -2.38 -6.75 -6.34
CA GLU A 27 -2.82 -6.94 -4.96
C GLU A 27 -3.19 -8.39 -4.67
N GLU A 28 -3.85 -9.04 -5.63
CA GLU A 28 -4.25 -10.44 -5.51
C GLU A 28 -3.05 -11.38 -5.60
N ALA A 29 -2.12 -11.11 -6.52
CA ALA A 29 -0.89 -11.87 -6.64
C ALA A 29 -0.03 -11.80 -5.38
N VAL A 30 0.15 -10.60 -4.81
CA VAL A 30 0.90 -10.40 -3.57
C VAL A 30 0.20 -11.06 -2.38
N ALA A 31 -1.13 -10.95 -2.29
CA ALA A 31 -1.90 -11.61 -1.24
C ALA A 31 -1.76 -13.13 -1.29
N HIS A 32 -1.81 -13.72 -2.50
CA HIS A 32 -1.58 -15.15 -2.69
C HIS A 32 -0.16 -15.59 -2.36
N ALA A 33 0.82 -14.81 -2.79
CA ALA A 33 2.23 -15.11 -2.52
C ALA A 33 2.56 -15.04 -1.02
N LEU A 34 1.97 -14.08 -0.30
CA LEU A 34 2.11 -13.93 1.15
C LEU A 34 1.27 -14.94 1.92
N ASP A 35 0.18 -15.45 1.35
CA ASP A 35 -0.75 -16.39 1.98
C ASP A 35 -1.14 -15.94 3.41
N GLN A 36 -0.80 -16.74 4.40
CA GLN A 36 -1.11 -16.44 5.80
C GLN A 36 -0.47 -15.15 6.32
N TYR A 37 0.66 -14.73 5.75
CA TYR A 37 1.37 -13.52 6.20
C TYR A 37 0.64 -12.23 5.77
N ALA A 38 -0.24 -12.29 4.78
CA ALA A 38 -1.01 -11.12 4.35
C ALA A 38 -1.91 -10.54 5.45
N SER A 39 -2.32 -11.36 6.45
CA SER A 39 -3.11 -10.95 7.61
C SER A 39 -2.28 -10.72 8.88
N ALA A 40 -0.96 -10.56 8.76
CA ALA A 40 -0.07 -10.39 9.89
C ALA A 40 -0.34 -9.08 10.64
N ILE A 41 -0.17 -9.17 11.97
CA ILE A 41 -0.10 -8.01 12.85
C ILE A 41 1.36 -7.59 12.93
N VAL A 42 1.63 -6.30 12.80
CA VAL A 42 2.98 -5.74 12.86
C VAL A 42 3.30 -5.34 14.30
N VAL A 43 4.48 -5.74 14.77
CA VAL A 43 5.03 -5.34 16.07
C VAL A 43 6.42 -4.71 15.91
N PRO A 44 6.86 -3.85 16.84
CA PRO A 44 8.13 -3.10 16.67
C PRO A 44 9.35 -4.02 16.59
N GLU A 45 9.46 -4.99 17.51
CA GLU A 45 10.67 -5.76 17.73
C GLU A 45 10.39 -7.26 17.88
N ALA A 46 11.44 -8.09 17.74
CA ALA A 46 11.36 -9.54 17.88
C ALA A 46 10.89 -9.99 19.27
N GLY A 47 11.23 -9.24 20.34
CA GLY A 47 10.73 -9.49 21.70
C GLY A 47 9.21 -9.38 21.80
N ASN A 48 8.65 -8.36 21.18
CA ASN A 48 7.19 -8.16 21.11
C ASN A 48 6.50 -9.28 20.31
N MET A 49 7.17 -9.86 19.29
CA MET A 49 6.64 -10.98 18.53
C MET A 49 6.43 -12.22 19.42
N LEU A 50 7.40 -12.56 20.24
CA LEU A 50 7.29 -13.70 21.16
C LEU A 50 6.16 -13.48 22.17
N HIS A 51 6.09 -12.30 22.75
CA HIS A 51 5.03 -11.93 23.71
C HIS A 51 3.63 -11.98 23.06
N ALA A 52 3.50 -11.48 21.81
CA ALA A 52 2.25 -11.56 21.05
C ALA A 52 1.82 -13.02 20.79
N LEU A 53 2.77 -13.91 20.49
CA LEU A 53 2.47 -15.33 20.27
C LEU A 53 2.06 -16.04 21.56
N GLU A 54 2.71 -15.74 22.70
CA GLU A 54 2.32 -16.26 24.01
C GLU A 54 0.90 -15.82 24.36
N ARG A 55 0.60 -14.54 24.19
CA ARG A 55 -0.72 -13.97 24.44
C ARG A 55 -1.79 -14.61 23.55
N ALA A 56 -1.51 -14.77 22.24
CA ALA A 56 -2.42 -15.44 21.31
C ALA A 56 -2.72 -16.89 21.74
N ARG A 57 -1.74 -17.58 22.33
CA ARG A 57 -1.89 -18.95 22.84
C ARG A 57 -2.75 -18.98 24.10
N GLU A 58 -2.50 -18.07 25.05
CA GLU A 58 -3.28 -17.96 26.28
C GLU A 58 -4.75 -17.67 26.02
N ASP A 59 -5.03 -16.72 25.13
CA ASP A 59 -6.37 -16.29 24.75
C ASP A 59 -7.08 -17.25 23.76
N LYS A 60 -6.40 -18.34 23.35
CA LYS A 60 -6.91 -19.35 22.40
C LYS A 60 -7.45 -18.73 21.10
N LEU A 61 -6.76 -17.72 20.59
CA LEU A 61 -7.19 -16.95 19.42
C LEU A 61 -7.10 -17.73 18.10
N GLY A 62 -6.69 -18.98 18.13
CA GLY A 62 -6.50 -19.83 16.96
C GLY A 62 -5.22 -19.45 16.22
N LYS A 63 -5.31 -19.20 14.91
CA LYS A 63 -4.15 -18.82 14.08
C LYS A 63 -3.85 -17.34 14.24
N ALA A 64 -2.69 -17.01 14.76
CA ALA A 64 -2.14 -15.66 14.79
C ALA A 64 -0.86 -15.61 13.97
N VAL A 65 -0.70 -14.57 13.16
CA VAL A 65 0.52 -14.30 12.40
C VAL A 65 1.03 -12.93 12.83
N VAL A 66 2.28 -12.89 13.24
CA VAL A 66 2.92 -11.67 13.73
C VAL A 66 4.17 -11.42 12.90
N LEU A 67 4.38 -10.19 12.50
CA LEU A 67 5.50 -9.72 11.70
C LEU A 67 6.20 -8.60 12.47
N THR A 68 7.52 -8.58 12.49
CA THR A 68 8.28 -7.50 13.12
C THR A 68 8.67 -6.43 12.11
N ALA A 69 8.59 -5.18 12.53
CA ALA A 69 9.12 -4.04 11.77
C ALA A 69 10.65 -3.98 11.83
N SER A 70 11.29 -4.66 12.80
CA SER A 70 12.74 -4.71 12.92
C SER A 70 13.25 -6.14 12.71
N ILE A 71 14.21 -6.31 11.82
CA ILE A 71 14.90 -7.59 11.62
C ILE A 71 16.13 -7.59 12.53
N ALA A 72 16.30 -8.60 13.36
CA ALA A 72 17.48 -8.75 14.20
C ALA A 72 18.74 -8.85 13.31
N GLY A 73 19.69 -7.94 13.50
CA GLY A 73 20.91 -7.85 12.67
C GLY A 73 20.81 -6.86 11.51
N ASP A 74 19.73 -6.06 11.42
CA ASP A 74 19.65 -4.96 10.45
C ASP A 74 20.59 -3.82 10.89
N PRO A 75 21.59 -3.44 10.09
CA PRO A 75 22.54 -2.37 10.44
C PRO A 75 21.88 -0.99 10.65
N ALA A 76 20.62 -0.82 10.26
CA ALA A 76 19.85 0.39 10.53
C ALA A 76 19.34 0.49 11.98
N THR A 77 19.46 -0.57 12.80
CA THR A 77 18.94 -0.62 14.19
C THR A 77 20.01 -0.36 15.24
N GLU A 78 21.30 -0.37 14.89
CA GLU A 78 22.40 -0.04 15.81
C GLU A 78 22.69 1.48 15.76
N PRO A 79 22.52 2.21 16.88
CA PRO A 79 22.93 3.61 16.94
C PRO A 79 24.46 3.73 17.01
N GLY A 80 25.08 3.94 15.87
CA GLY A 80 26.46 4.40 15.80
C GLY A 80 27.53 3.32 15.55
N THR A 81 27.59 2.84 14.34
CA THR A 81 28.87 2.38 13.77
C THR A 81 28.79 2.60 12.27
N GLU A 82 29.49 3.59 11.77
CA GLU A 82 29.85 3.68 10.36
C GLU A 82 30.70 2.44 10.05
N SER A 83 30.15 1.47 9.40
CA SER A 83 30.83 0.28 8.94
C SER A 83 30.60 0.12 7.46
N GLU A 84 31.71 0.26 6.77
CA GLU A 84 31.98 0.02 5.37
C GLU A 84 31.20 -1.17 4.78
N GLU A 85 30.85 -1.01 3.50
CA GLU A 85 30.29 -2.02 2.61
C GLU A 85 30.78 -3.45 2.92
N SER A 86 30.00 -4.18 3.68
CA SER A 86 30.11 -5.64 3.73
C SER A 86 28.96 -6.22 2.93
N SER A 87 29.24 -6.53 1.67
CA SER A 87 28.46 -7.41 0.82
C SER A 87 28.32 -8.78 1.49
N ALA A 88 27.37 -8.90 2.42
CA ALA A 88 26.91 -10.20 2.86
C ALA A 88 25.97 -10.72 1.76
N GLU A 89 26.53 -11.55 0.88
CA GLU A 89 25.79 -12.50 0.04
C GLU A 89 24.90 -13.38 0.93
N ASN A 90 23.73 -12.86 1.29
CA ASN A 90 22.65 -13.70 1.76
C ASN A 90 21.90 -14.20 0.52
N THR A 91 22.42 -15.29 -0.06
CA THR A 91 21.99 -15.92 -1.29
C THR A 91 20.69 -16.69 -1.08
N ALA A 92 19.61 -16.00 -0.77
CA ALA A 92 18.30 -16.43 -1.25
C ALA A 92 18.29 -15.99 -2.72
N ALA A 93 18.32 -16.96 -3.64
CA ALA A 93 18.44 -16.69 -5.06
C ALA A 93 17.30 -15.78 -5.50
N ALA A 94 17.59 -14.48 -5.63
CA ALA A 94 16.66 -13.52 -6.22
C ALA A 94 16.26 -14.05 -7.61
N PRO A 95 15.00 -13.90 -8.03
CA PRO A 95 14.57 -14.32 -9.36
C PRO A 95 15.55 -13.74 -10.39
N ARG A 96 16.12 -14.60 -11.22
CA ARG A 96 17.07 -14.19 -12.27
C ARG A 96 16.40 -13.39 -13.39
N SER A 97 15.09 -13.46 -13.46
CA SER A 97 14.22 -12.63 -14.28
C SER A 97 13.94 -11.31 -13.56
N GLY A 98 14.00 -10.20 -14.28
CA GLY A 98 13.75 -8.85 -13.73
C GLY A 98 12.34 -8.61 -13.15
N ASN A 99 11.51 -9.65 -13.06
CA ASN A 99 10.13 -9.64 -12.66
C ASN A 99 9.94 -10.11 -11.20
N ALA A 100 10.77 -9.65 -10.27
CA ALA A 100 10.59 -9.98 -8.85
C ALA A 100 9.28 -9.40 -8.31
N LEU A 101 8.38 -10.24 -7.78
CA LEU A 101 7.14 -9.79 -7.16
C LEU A 101 7.41 -8.81 -6.00
N ALA A 102 8.51 -9.00 -5.28
CA ALA A 102 8.98 -8.12 -4.22
C ALA A 102 9.16 -6.65 -4.66
N ALA A 103 9.50 -6.39 -5.92
CA ALA A 103 9.67 -5.03 -6.44
C ALA A 103 8.35 -4.25 -6.58
N LEU A 104 7.22 -4.96 -6.62
CA LEU A 104 5.89 -4.39 -6.74
C LEU A 104 5.28 -3.95 -5.40
N VAL A 105 6.01 -4.19 -4.28
CA VAL A 105 5.59 -3.79 -2.94
C VAL A 105 6.44 -2.61 -2.49
N THR A 106 5.77 -1.53 -2.10
CA THR A 106 6.38 -0.28 -1.61
C THR A 106 5.79 0.10 -0.25
N ALA A 107 6.41 1.04 0.44
CA ALA A 107 5.86 1.59 1.67
C ALA A 107 4.58 2.39 1.38
N ASN A 108 3.61 2.27 2.27
CA ASN A 108 2.40 3.07 2.18
C ASN A 108 2.75 4.55 2.42
N PRO A 109 2.49 5.45 1.45
CA PRO A 109 2.82 6.87 1.60
C PRO A 109 2.01 7.58 2.69
N ASP A 110 0.85 7.02 3.06
CA ASP A 110 -0.03 7.56 4.10
C ASP A 110 0.22 6.90 5.49
N ALA A 111 1.28 6.10 5.64
CA ALA A 111 1.62 5.49 6.93
C ALA A 111 2.01 6.56 7.96
N GLU A 112 1.55 6.40 9.21
CA GLU A 112 1.85 7.33 10.30
C GLU A 112 3.37 7.46 10.57
N ASN A 113 4.12 6.36 10.36
CA ASN A 113 5.56 6.33 10.51
C ASN A 113 6.22 5.73 9.24
N PRO A 114 6.76 6.57 8.34
CA PRO A 114 7.39 6.12 7.10
C PRO A 114 8.59 5.18 7.31
N ALA A 115 9.40 5.40 8.34
CA ALA A 115 10.56 4.56 8.61
C ALA A 115 10.15 3.13 9.04
N GLN A 116 9.08 3.01 9.81
CA GLN A 116 8.51 1.70 10.15
C GLN A 116 7.88 1.02 8.91
N ALA A 117 7.19 1.78 8.07
CA ALA A 117 6.63 1.24 6.83
C ALA A 117 7.74 0.68 5.92
N GLU A 118 8.85 1.39 5.77
CA GLU A 118 9.98 0.88 5.00
C GLU A 118 10.63 -0.36 5.60
N ALA A 119 10.75 -0.43 6.93
CA ALA A 119 11.26 -1.62 7.61
C ALA A 119 10.33 -2.83 7.38
N VAL A 120 9.02 -2.64 7.47
CA VAL A 120 8.02 -3.69 7.16
C VAL A 120 8.13 -4.13 5.70
N VAL A 121 8.27 -3.19 4.76
CA VAL A 121 8.44 -3.52 3.33
C VAL A 121 9.71 -4.36 3.09
N ARG A 122 10.82 -4.06 3.77
CA ARG A 122 12.02 -4.91 3.69
C ARG A 122 11.73 -6.35 4.11
N THR A 123 11.03 -6.54 5.22
CA THR A 123 10.62 -7.87 5.68
C THR A 123 9.72 -8.57 4.67
N VAL A 124 8.73 -7.87 4.13
CA VAL A 124 7.83 -8.41 3.09
C VAL A 124 8.59 -8.79 1.82
N ARG A 125 9.54 -7.96 1.39
CA ARG A 125 10.39 -8.25 0.23
C ARG A 125 11.24 -9.50 0.43
N LEU A 126 11.71 -9.75 1.64
CA LEU A 126 12.41 -10.99 1.96
C LEU A 126 11.48 -12.21 1.87
N LEU A 127 10.22 -12.10 2.33
CA LEU A 127 9.23 -13.17 2.20
C LEU A 127 8.84 -13.46 0.74
N LEU A 128 8.99 -12.48 -0.14
CA LEU A 128 8.69 -12.58 -1.57
C LEU A 128 9.94 -12.76 -2.45
N ALA A 129 11.12 -12.93 -1.84
CA ALA A 129 12.40 -12.93 -2.57
C ALA A 129 12.51 -14.06 -3.61
N ASP A 130 11.83 -15.19 -3.40
CA ASP A 130 11.81 -16.36 -4.27
C ASP A 130 10.64 -16.38 -5.27
N VAL A 131 9.83 -15.33 -5.30
CA VAL A 131 8.60 -15.26 -6.09
C VAL A 131 8.76 -14.32 -7.28
N ALA A 132 8.49 -14.83 -8.47
CA ALA A 132 8.44 -14.04 -9.69
C ALA A 132 6.99 -13.62 -10.01
N ALA A 133 6.85 -12.42 -10.56
CA ALA A 133 5.62 -11.92 -11.15
C ALA A 133 5.55 -12.32 -12.62
N ALA A 134 4.45 -12.92 -13.04
CA ALA A 134 4.22 -13.34 -14.43
C ALA A 134 2.95 -12.69 -15.00
N GLY A 135 2.99 -12.27 -16.24
CA GLY A 135 1.84 -11.70 -16.93
C GLY A 135 0.77 -12.74 -17.30
N THR A 136 1.20 -13.98 -17.56
CA THR A 136 0.35 -15.10 -17.97
C THR A 136 0.72 -16.39 -17.26
N ALA A 137 -0.19 -17.36 -17.26
CA ALA A 137 0.06 -18.70 -16.70
C ALA A 137 1.18 -19.44 -17.43
N ASP A 138 1.27 -19.32 -18.77
CA ASP A 138 2.34 -19.92 -19.57
C ASP A 138 3.70 -19.36 -19.21
N GLU A 139 3.80 -18.04 -19.04
CA GLU A 139 5.02 -17.37 -18.57
C GLU A 139 5.42 -17.85 -17.17
N ALA A 140 4.47 -17.91 -16.24
CA ALA A 140 4.71 -18.41 -14.88
C ALA A 140 5.25 -19.84 -14.88
N GLN A 141 4.67 -20.70 -15.70
CA GLN A 141 5.14 -22.08 -15.86
C GLN A 141 6.56 -22.15 -16.42
N GLN A 142 6.88 -21.33 -17.43
CA GLN A 142 8.22 -21.25 -18.02
C GLN A 142 9.26 -20.78 -17.00
N ILE A 143 9.00 -19.70 -16.26
CA ILE A 143 9.88 -19.17 -15.22
C ILE A 143 10.27 -20.28 -14.23
N VAL A 144 9.28 -21.03 -13.75
CA VAL A 144 9.53 -22.13 -12.80
C VAL A 144 10.24 -23.30 -13.47
N ALA A 145 9.84 -23.68 -14.70
CA ALA A 145 10.44 -24.80 -15.43
C ALA A 145 11.92 -24.58 -15.75
N PHE A 146 12.32 -23.34 -16.06
CA PHE A 146 13.72 -22.97 -16.31
C PHE A 146 14.51 -22.68 -15.02
N GLY A 147 13.88 -22.73 -13.85
CA GLY A 147 14.54 -22.48 -12.57
C GLY A 147 14.93 -21.03 -12.35
N GLU A 148 14.25 -20.09 -13.01
CA GLU A 148 14.47 -18.66 -12.84
C GLU A 148 13.94 -18.16 -11.49
N ALA A 149 12.85 -18.78 -10.96
CA ALA A 149 12.32 -18.58 -9.63
C ALA A 149 11.77 -19.90 -9.08
N MET A 150 11.69 -20.03 -7.76
CA MET A 150 11.06 -21.17 -7.09
C MET A 150 9.54 -21.15 -7.22
N ARG A 151 8.97 -19.97 -7.25
CA ARG A 151 7.54 -19.72 -7.41
C ARG A 151 7.30 -18.59 -8.40
N ALA A 152 6.21 -18.69 -9.15
CA ALA A 152 5.73 -17.61 -10.01
C ALA A 152 4.23 -17.40 -9.78
N VAL A 153 3.81 -16.15 -9.77
CA VAL A 153 2.41 -15.78 -9.53
C VAL A 153 1.92 -14.86 -10.63
N THR A 154 0.72 -15.13 -11.15
CA THR A 154 0.05 -14.25 -12.12
C THR A 154 -0.78 -13.17 -11.42
N LYS A 155 -1.16 -12.12 -12.16
CA LYS A 155 -2.06 -11.08 -11.64
C LYS A 155 -3.37 -11.62 -11.07
N ASN A 156 -3.87 -12.74 -11.62
CA ASN A 156 -5.10 -13.38 -11.16
C ASN A 156 -4.90 -14.25 -9.91
N GLY A 157 -3.70 -14.27 -9.33
CA GLY A 157 -3.38 -15.06 -8.16
C GLY A 157 -3.12 -16.53 -8.44
N GLU A 158 -2.92 -16.94 -9.70
CA GLU A 158 -2.50 -18.30 -10.03
C GLU A 158 -1.03 -18.47 -9.61
N THR A 159 -0.75 -19.48 -8.81
CA THR A 159 0.59 -19.76 -8.29
C THR A 159 1.14 -21.02 -8.91
N PHE A 160 2.36 -20.93 -9.40
CA PHE A 160 3.10 -22.04 -10.01
C PHE A 160 4.36 -22.32 -9.20
N THR A 161 4.60 -23.61 -8.96
CA THR A 161 5.84 -24.14 -8.38
C THR A 161 6.24 -25.40 -9.16
N HIS A 162 7.40 -25.98 -8.87
CA HIS A 162 7.82 -27.22 -9.54
C HIS A 162 6.76 -28.33 -9.36
N GLY A 163 6.11 -28.69 -10.47
CA GLY A 163 5.13 -29.79 -10.51
C GLY A 163 3.77 -29.47 -9.88
N VAL A 164 3.52 -28.23 -9.44
CA VAL A 164 2.25 -27.84 -8.83
C VAL A 164 1.80 -26.50 -9.40
N ALA A 165 0.54 -26.43 -9.79
CA ALA A 165 -0.16 -25.19 -10.08
C ALA A 165 -1.37 -25.08 -9.15
N ALA A 166 -1.57 -23.93 -8.55
CA ALA A 166 -2.71 -23.63 -7.69
C ALA A 166 -3.42 -22.38 -8.20
N VAL A 167 -4.74 -22.40 -8.21
CA VAL A 167 -5.58 -21.25 -8.57
C VAL A 167 -6.46 -20.93 -7.39
N GLY A 168 -6.45 -19.68 -6.96
CA GLY A 168 -7.44 -19.11 -6.07
C GLY A 168 -7.63 -19.86 -4.75
N GLY A 169 -8.55 -19.48 -3.99
CA GLY A 169 -8.82 -20.09 -2.68
C GLY A 169 -8.34 -19.17 -1.59
N SER A 170 -8.64 -17.91 -1.76
CA SER A 170 -8.31 -17.01 -0.72
C SER A 170 -9.15 -17.19 0.48
N SER A 171 -8.45 -17.37 1.53
CA SER A 171 -8.88 -17.02 2.85
C SER A 171 -9.20 -15.50 2.93
N ILE A 172 -9.78 -15.10 4.02
CA ILE A 172 -10.13 -13.73 4.41
C ILE A 172 -9.04 -12.68 4.12
N SER A 173 -7.76 -13.11 4.04
CA SER A 173 -6.61 -12.23 3.83
C SER A 173 -6.50 -11.59 2.44
N GLN A 174 -6.97 -12.25 1.37
CA GLN A 174 -7.01 -11.64 0.03
C GLN A 174 -8.00 -10.48 -0.04
N SER A 175 -9.13 -10.65 0.66
CA SER A 175 -10.13 -9.62 0.82
C SER A 175 -9.55 -8.35 1.46
N ASP A 176 -8.65 -8.50 2.45
CA ASP A 176 -8.11 -7.35 3.20
C ASP A 176 -7.15 -6.49 2.38
N LEU A 177 -6.22 -7.09 1.61
CA LEU A 177 -5.32 -6.31 0.73
C LEU A 177 -6.08 -5.63 -0.42
N SER A 178 -7.00 -6.33 -1.07
CA SER A 178 -7.80 -5.74 -2.15
C SER A 178 -8.76 -4.68 -1.63
N LEU A 179 -9.30 -4.84 -0.42
CA LEU A 179 -10.13 -3.82 0.24
C LEU A 179 -9.31 -2.59 0.64
N ALA A 180 -8.09 -2.78 1.16
CA ALA A 180 -7.18 -1.68 1.48
C ALA A 180 -6.84 -0.87 0.22
N ALA A 181 -6.46 -1.51 -0.88
CA ALA A 181 -6.18 -0.83 -2.15
C ALA A 181 -7.41 -0.08 -2.71
N ARG A 182 -8.61 -0.68 -2.60
CA ARG A 182 -9.86 0.00 -2.98
C ARG A 182 -10.16 1.20 -2.10
N ARG A 183 -9.95 1.10 -0.79
CA ARG A 183 -10.08 2.21 0.16
C ARG A 183 -9.15 3.36 -0.23
N ASP A 184 -7.88 3.07 -0.46
CA ASP A 184 -6.88 4.08 -0.77
C ASP A 184 -7.17 4.77 -2.11
N LYS A 185 -7.60 4.01 -3.12
CA LYS A 185 -8.07 4.56 -4.40
C LYS A 185 -9.30 5.46 -4.23
N ALA A 186 -10.26 5.04 -3.40
CA ALA A 186 -11.45 5.85 -3.11
C ALA A 186 -11.08 7.14 -2.37
N LEU A 187 -10.18 7.08 -1.38
CA LEU A 187 -9.69 8.26 -0.67
C LEU A 187 -8.96 9.23 -1.59
N ALA A 188 -8.11 8.74 -2.49
CA ALA A 188 -7.44 9.56 -3.50
C ALA A 188 -8.45 10.25 -4.44
N GLN A 189 -9.48 9.54 -4.88
CA GLN A 189 -10.56 10.12 -5.70
C GLN A 189 -11.35 11.20 -4.94
N VAL A 190 -11.70 10.95 -3.68
CA VAL A 190 -12.38 11.95 -2.84
C VAL A 190 -11.52 13.21 -2.70
N LYS A 191 -10.23 13.06 -2.41
CA LYS A 191 -9.29 14.19 -2.31
C LYS A 191 -9.20 14.98 -3.61
N GLN A 192 -9.14 14.29 -4.75
CA GLN A 192 -9.12 14.93 -6.08
C GLN A 192 -10.43 15.68 -6.37
N LEU A 193 -11.58 15.06 -6.11
CA LEU A 193 -12.88 15.67 -6.34
C LEU A 193 -13.11 16.88 -5.42
N THR A 194 -12.69 16.80 -4.16
CA THR A 194 -12.78 17.94 -3.22
C THR A 194 -11.94 19.12 -3.69
N ALA A 195 -10.73 18.86 -4.22
CA ALA A 195 -9.89 19.92 -4.78
C ALA A 195 -10.52 20.56 -6.03
N GLN A 196 -11.14 19.76 -6.89
CA GLN A 196 -11.87 20.25 -8.09
C GLN A 196 -13.10 21.08 -7.69
N ASP A 197 -13.87 20.64 -6.70
CA ASP A 197 -15.05 21.36 -6.20
C ASP A 197 -14.65 22.71 -5.63
N GLY A 198 -13.58 22.78 -4.83
CA GLY A 198 -13.01 24.03 -4.32
C GLY A 198 -12.61 24.99 -5.45
N GLY A 199 -11.95 24.50 -6.49
CA GLY A 199 -11.59 25.30 -7.66
C GLY A 199 -12.79 25.82 -8.46
N MET A 200 -13.85 25.00 -8.59
CA MET A 200 -15.08 25.43 -9.23
C MET A 200 -15.85 26.47 -8.40
N ALA A 201 -15.89 26.31 -7.07
CA ALA A 201 -16.49 27.29 -6.18
C ALA A 201 -15.83 28.68 -6.30
N GLU A 202 -14.51 28.71 -6.42
CA GLU A 202 -13.72 29.93 -6.61
C GLU A 202 -14.02 30.59 -7.97
N GLN A 203 -14.07 29.83 -9.05
CA GLN A 203 -14.45 30.31 -10.38
C GLN A 203 -15.88 30.87 -10.42
N VAL A 204 -16.82 30.22 -9.75
CA VAL A 204 -18.20 30.71 -9.64
C VAL A 204 -18.26 32.03 -8.85
N ALA A 205 -17.49 32.14 -7.77
CA ALA A 205 -17.41 33.40 -7.01
C ALA A 205 -16.83 34.54 -7.85
N GLU A 206 -15.76 34.30 -8.59
CA GLU A 206 -15.16 35.28 -9.51
C GLU A 206 -16.12 35.68 -10.64
N ALA A 207 -16.79 34.72 -11.25
CA ALA A 207 -17.79 34.97 -12.29
C ALA A 207 -18.96 35.83 -11.78
N LYS A 208 -19.43 35.57 -10.56
CA LYS A 208 -20.46 36.40 -9.92
C LYS A 208 -20.01 37.83 -9.70
N THR A 209 -18.79 38.01 -9.20
CA THR A 209 -18.22 39.36 -9.00
C THR A 209 -18.13 40.14 -10.32
N LYS A 210 -17.60 39.52 -11.38
CA LYS A 210 -17.52 40.14 -12.71
C LYS A 210 -18.90 40.48 -13.25
N ARG A 211 -19.90 39.61 -13.05
CA ARG A 211 -21.29 39.90 -13.48
C ARG A 211 -21.84 41.11 -12.75
N ASP A 212 -21.65 41.18 -11.44
CA ASP A 212 -22.19 42.29 -10.63
C ASP A 212 -21.51 43.62 -10.96
N GLU A 213 -20.20 43.64 -11.24
CA GLU A 213 -19.48 44.80 -11.71
C GLU A 213 -20.02 45.26 -13.08
N THR A 214 -20.21 44.32 -14.00
CA THR A 214 -20.75 44.62 -15.34
C THR A 214 -22.16 45.17 -15.25
N ALA A 215 -23.02 44.63 -14.42
CA ALA A 215 -24.38 45.11 -14.15
C ALA A 215 -24.37 46.56 -13.66
N ARG A 216 -23.49 46.90 -12.71
CA ARG A 216 -23.34 48.27 -12.19
C ARG A 216 -22.89 49.25 -13.27
N LEU A 217 -21.98 48.85 -14.18
CA LEU A 217 -21.55 49.69 -15.29
C LEU A 217 -22.69 49.95 -16.29
N VAL A 218 -23.46 48.93 -16.61
CA VAL A 218 -24.64 49.05 -17.48
C VAL A 218 -25.66 50.02 -16.89
N ASP A 219 -25.93 49.91 -15.59
CA ASP A 219 -26.87 50.81 -14.87
C ASP A 219 -26.38 52.28 -14.90
N GLN A 220 -25.06 52.49 -14.67
CA GLN A 220 -24.45 53.83 -14.73
C GLN A 220 -24.53 54.44 -16.13
N GLU A 221 -24.23 53.66 -17.13
CA GLU A 221 -24.31 54.14 -18.52
C GLU A 221 -25.74 54.39 -18.98
N SER A 222 -26.70 53.58 -18.55
CA SER A 222 -28.13 53.79 -18.81
C SER A 222 -28.66 55.09 -18.16
N ALA A 223 -28.23 55.36 -16.92
CA ALA A 223 -28.57 56.60 -16.21
C ALA A 223 -28.01 57.82 -16.94
N LYS A 224 -26.73 57.78 -17.34
CA LYS A 224 -26.10 58.90 -18.13
C LYS A 224 -26.79 59.13 -19.45
N ARG A 225 -27.19 58.11 -20.17
CA ARG A 225 -27.97 58.22 -21.40
C ARG A 225 -29.35 58.84 -21.18
N THR A 226 -29.99 58.46 -20.10
CA THR A 226 -31.32 59.06 -19.76
C THR A 226 -31.17 60.52 -19.40
N GLU A 227 -30.18 60.89 -18.62
CA GLU A 227 -29.88 62.30 -18.31
C GLU A 227 -29.52 63.13 -19.53
N ALA A 228 -28.71 62.61 -20.46
CA ALA A 228 -28.39 63.29 -21.71
C ALA A 228 -29.62 63.53 -22.61
N ARG A 229 -30.56 62.55 -22.63
CA ARG A 229 -31.82 62.70 -23.35
C ARG A 229 -32.77 63.72 -22.77
N LEU A 230 -32.74 63.94 -21.47
CA LEU A 230 -33.54 64.92 -20.80
C LEU A 230 -33.01 66.36 -20.93
N LYS A 231 -31.70 66.52 -21.29
CA LYS A 231 -31.05 67.79 -21.49
C LYS A 231 -31.01 68.23 -22.96
N ALA A 232 -31.40 67.38 -23.90
CA ALA A 232 -31.52 67.67 -25.32
C ALA A 232 -33.00 68.03 -25.68
#